data_d77e2b86452f4af5fccd2853f17880e5
#
_entry.id   d77e2b86452f4af5fccd2853f17880e5
#
_cell.length_a   1.000
_cell.length_b   1.000
_cell.length_c   1.000
_cell.angle_alpha   90.00
_cell.angle_beta   90.00
_cell.angle_gamma   90.00
#
_symmetry.space_group_name_H-M   'P 1'
#
loop_
_entity.id
_entity.type
_entity.pdbx_description
1 polymer ?
#
loop_
_entity_poly.entity_id
_entity_poly.type
_entity_poly.pdbx_seq_one_letter_code
_entity_poly.pdbx_strand_id
1 'polypeptide(L)'
;MADGISLIIIKGEQGYDVSQLVEKISWKGRKGSSSRTLSVTLIDDDGYKHARSEIDVEQGHQCIFSYNGAELFRGIIMKQTQTNRKMLEFTAYDNGIYLANNKDTFTYENKTASEVFRDCCTRFGLPMGEVSECSYKIPELTKSKTTAFDAIADALSLDFDATGIRHYVSSSKGKLSLLTRRENIMQWVIEVGANLTTYSYTRSIEDIKN
;
A
#
# COMPACT_ATOMS: atom_id res chain seq x y z
N MET A 1 -8.15 -6.07 -25.12
CA MET A 1 -7.50 -6.60 -23.90
C MET A 1 -6.58 -5.51 -23.40
N ALA A 2 -6.59 -5.20 -22.12
CA ALA A 2 -5.60 -4.27 -21.58
C ALA A 2 -4.25 -4.99 -21.55
N ASP A 3 -3.45 -4.76 -22.58
CA ASP A 3 -2.14 -5.38 -22.73
C ASP A 3 -1.29 -5.14 -21.48
N GLY A 4 -0.77 -6.21 -20.90
CA GLY A 4 0.15 -6.19 -19.78
C GLY A 4 -0.47 -6.25 -18.37
N ILE A 5 -1.80 -6.26 -18.21
CA ILE A 5 -2.46 -6.41 -16.89
C ILE A 5 -2.60 -7.90 -16.55
N SER A 6 -2.18 -8.24 -15.32
CA SER A 6 -2.42 -9.56 -14.71
C SER A 6 -3.00 -9.36 -13.31
N LEU A 7 -4.11 -10.03 -13.02
CA LEU A 7 -4.76 -10.05 -11.73
C LEU A 7 -5.04 -11.49 -11.32
N ILE A 8 -4.38 -11.91 -10.24
CA ILE A 8 -4.50 -13.26 -9.71
C ILE A 8 -5.15 -13.17 -8.32
N ILE A 9 -6.18 -13.97 -8.08
CA ILE A 9 -6.80 -14.17 -6.77
C ILE A 9 -6.34 -15.50 -6.22
N ILE A 10 -5.86 -15.50 -4.97
CA ILE A 10 -5.35 -16.68 -4.28
C ILE A 10 -6.39 -17.12 -3.25
N LYS A 11 -6.88 -18.36 -3.41
CA LYS A 11 -7.77 -19.06 -2.48
C LYS A 11 -7.05 -20.30 -1.94
N GLY A 12 -6.66 -20.26 -0.67
CA GLY A 12 -5.80 -21.31 -0.13
C GLY A 12 -4.45 -21.36 -0.84
N GLU A 13 -4.12 -22.50 -1.44
CA GLU A 13 -2.88 -22.71 -2.21
C GLU A 13 -3.05 -22.50 -3.72
N GLN A 14 -4.28 -22.25 -4.20
CA GLN A 14 -4.58 -22.12 -5.62
C GLN A 14 -4.67 -20.65 -6.04
N GLY A 15 -4.07 -20.32 -7.18
CA GLY A 15 -4.16 -19.01 -7.82
C GLY A 15 -5.08 -19.07 -9.05
N TYR A 16 -6.02 -18.13 -9.13
CA TYR A 16 -6.96 -17.97 -10.21
C TYR A 16 -6.68 -16.68 -10.97
N ASP A 17 -6.41 -16.78 -12.25
CA ASP A 17 -6.23 -15.63 -13.14
C ASP A 17 -7.59 -15.07 -13.56
N VAL A 18 -7.91 -13.87 -13.07
CA VAL A 18 -9.15 -13.14 -13.38
C VAL A 18 -8.92 -11.95 -14.28
N SER A 19 -7.76 -11.83 -14.89
CA SER A 19 -7.34 -10.66 -15.68
C SER A 19 -8.34 -10.31 -16.78
N GLN A 20 -8.95 -11.32 -17.43
CA GLN A 20 -9.90 -11.11 -18.51
C GLN A 20 -11.28 -10.63 -18.05
N LEU A 21 -11.59 -10.78 -16.77
CA LEU A 21 -12.84 -10.30 -16.17
C LEU A 21 -12.74 -8.85 -15.66
N VAL A 22 -11.53 -8.25 -15.68
CA VAL A 22 -11.31 -6.90 -15.19
C VAL A 22 -11.93 -5.88 -16.13
N GLU A 23 -12.95 -5.18 -15.66
CA GLU A 23 -13.50 -4.00 -16.31
C GLU A 23 -12.72 -2.74 -15.93
N LYS A 24 -12.44 -2.61 -14.64
CA LYS A 24 -11.74 -1.45 -14.10
C LYS A 24 -10.81 -1.86 -12.97
N ILE A 25 -9.61 -1.30 -12.99
CA ILE A 25 -8.64 -1.45 -11.91
C ILE A 25 -8.08 -0.08 -11.53
N SER A 26 -7.96 0.16 -10.24
CA SER A 26 -7.38 1.38 -9.70
C SER A 26 -6.46 1.05 -8.54
N TRP A 27 -5.18 1.31 -8.72
CA TRP A 27 -4.17 1.16 -7.69
C TRP A 27 -3.76 2.52 -7.15
N LYS A 28 -3.91 2.73 -5.85
CA LYS A 28 -3.70 4.01 -5.19
C LYS A 28 -2.77 3.85 -4.00
N GLY A 29 -1.88 4.81 -3.85
CA GLY A 29 -1.06 4.99 -2.66
C GLY A 29 -0.96 6.47 -2.33
N ARG A 30 -0.93 6.80 -1.05
CA ARG A 30 -0.76 8.17 -0.58
C ARG A 30 0.50 8.26 0.26
N LYS A 31 1.27 9.34 0.09
CA LYS A 31 2.40 9.64 0.97
C LYS A 31 1.89 9.79 2.42
N GLY A 32 2.55 9.13 3.37
CA GLY A 32 2.13 9.12 4.77
C GLY A 32 0.96 8.18 5.08
N SER A 33 0.51 7.36 4.12
CA SER A 33 -0.43 6.26 4.39
C SER A 33 0.31 4.98 4.72
N SER A 34 -0.21 4.22 5.65
CA SER A 34 0.33 2.91 6.04
C SER A 34 0.23 1.88 4.92
N SER A 35 -0.83 1.95 4.11
CA SER A 35 -1.16 0.95 3.11
C SER A 35 -1.53 1.57 1.77
N ARG A 36 -1.34 0.76 0.72
CA ARG A 36 -1.87 1.02 -0.62
C ARG A 36 -3.18 0.27 -0.80
N THR A 37 -4.00 0.77 -1.69
CA THR A 37 -5.33 0.24 -1.97
C THR A 37 -5.42 -0.17 -3.42
N LEU A 38 -5.96 -1.36 -3.69
CA LEU A 38 -6.35 -1.82 -5.00
C LEU A 38 -7.87 -1.95 -5.04
N SER A 39 -8.51 -1.20 -5.92
CA SER A 39 -9.94 -1.29 -6.18
C SER A 39 -10.15 -1.87 -7.56
N VAL A 40 -10.96 -2.92 -7.65
CA VAL A 40 -11.21 -3.68 -8.88
C VAL A 40 -12.70 -3.82 -9.08
N THR A 41 -13.13 -3.66 -10.35
CA THR A 41 -14.45 -4.06 -10.82
C THR A 41 -14.27 -5.22 -11.79
N LEU A 42 -14.90 -6.34 -11.50
CA LEU A 42 -14.95 -7.52 -12.36
C LEU A 42 -16.33 -7.62 -13.00
N ILE A 43 -16.35 -8.06 -14.25
CA ILE A 43 -17.58 -8.46 -14.93
C ILE A 43 -18.03 -9.79 -14.34
N ASP A 44 -19.24 -9.78 -13.79
CA ASP A 44 -19.87 -10.93 -13.15
C ASP A 44 -21.09 -11.34 -14.00
N ASP A 45 -20.83 -11.86 -15.23
CA ASP A 45 -21.90 -12.20 -16.17
C ASP A 45 -22.44 -13.63 -15.93
N ASP A 46 -23.73 -13.72 -15.59
CA ASP A 46 -24.45 -15.00 -15.47
C ASP A 46 -24.68 -15.70 -16.83
N GLY A 47 -24.40 -15.02 -17.93
CA GLY A 47 -24.59 -15.56 -19.29
C GLY A 47 -23.64 -16.72 -19.63
N TYR A 48 -22.51 -16.79 -18.95
CA TYR A 48 -21.54 -17.88 -19.07
C TYR A 48 -21.52 -18.73 -17.81
N LYS A 49 -22.49 -19.63 -17.68
CA LYS A 49 -22.64 -20.55 -16.52
C LYS A 49 -21.39 -21.36 -16.17
N HIS A 50 -20.43 -21.45 -17.07
CA HIS A 50 -19.22 -22.27 -16.88
C HIS A 50 -18.01 -21.50 -16.36
N ALA A 51 -17.96 -20.17 -16.50
CA ALA A 51 -16.83 -19.38 -16.02
C ALA A 51 -16.93 -19.02 -14.53
N ARG A 52 -18.12 -19.11 -13.95
CA ARG A 52 -18.41 -18.59 -12.61
C ARG A 52 -18.31 -19.62 -11.49
N SER A 53 -18.39 -20.90 -11.77
CA SER A 53 -18.46 -21.94 -10.73
C SER A 53 -17.16 -22.16 -9.96
N GLU A 54 -16.04 -21.60 -10.43
CA GLU A 54 -14.73 -21.89 -9.86
C GLU A 54 -14.07 -20.72 -9.13
N ILE A 55 -14.50 -19.47 -9.39
CA ILE A 55 -13.85 -18.30 -8.80
C ILE A 55 -14.81 -17.59 -7.85
N ASP A 56 -14.75 -17.99 -6.61
CA ASP A 56 -15.46 -17.34 -5.54
C ASP A 56 -14.52 -16.29 -4.92
N VAL A 57 -14.80 -15.02 -5.20
CA VAL A 57 -14.02 -13.89 -4.66
C VAL A 57 -14.60 -13.52 -3.31
N GLU A 58 -13.89 -13.78 -2.24
CA GLU A 58 -14.35 -13.50 -0.88
C GLU A 58 -13.36 -12.60 -0.12
N GLN A 59 -13.85 -12.00 0.97
CA GLN A 59 -13.00 -11.33 1.93
C GLN A 59 -12.01 -12.33 2.54
N GLY A 60 -10.77 -11.89 2.72
CA GLY A 60 -9.69 -12.73 3.22
C GLY A 60 -8.87 -13.40 2.12
N HIS A 61 -9.37 -13.50 0.88
CA HIS A 61 -8.54 -13.95 -0.23
C HIS A 61 -7.44 -12.94 -0.54
N GLN A 62 -6.26 -13.44 -0.92
CA GLN A 62 -5.19 -12.59 -1.42
C GLN A 62 -5.43 -12.24 -2.88
N CYS A 63 -4.96 -11.08 -3.30
CA CYS A 63 -4.87 -10.72 -4.70
C CYS A 63 -3.48 -10.18 -5.05
N ILE A 64 -3.03 -10.49 -6.26
CA ILE A 64 -1.77 -10.03 -6.83
C ILE A 64 -2.10 -9.30 -8.12
N PHE A 65 -1.69 -8.05 -8.19
CA PHE A 65 -1.79 -7.25 -9.41
C PHE A 65 -0.40 -7.00 -9.98
N SER A 66 -0.24 -7.33 -11.26
CA SER A 66 0.99 -7.10 -12.01
C SER A 66 0.70 -6.31 -13.28
N TYR A 67 1.67 -5.54 -13.72
CA TYR A 67 1.64 -4.82 -14.99
C TYR A 67 2.95 -5.05 -15.75
N ASN A 68 2.85 -5.47 -17.01
CA ASN A 68 3.99 -5.85 -17.85
C ASN A 68 4.96 -6.84 -17.16
N GLY A 69 4.41 -7.82 -16.44
CA GLY A 69 5.18 -8.83 -15.71
C GLY A 69 5.76 -8.37 -14.38
N ALA A 70 5.66 -7.08 -14.03
CA ALA A 70 6.10 -6.57 -12.74
C ALA A 70 4.94 -6.59 -11.72
N GLU A 71 5.14 -7.26 -10.57
CA GLU A 71 4.20 -7.20 -9.46
C GLU A 71 4.17 -5.80 -8.85
N LEU A 72 3.04 -5.12 -8.95
CA LEU A 72 2.84 -3.77 -8.41
C LEU A 72 2.13 -3.77 -7.05
N PHE A 73 1.27 -4.77 -6.83
CA PHE A 73 0.48 -4.86 -5.61
C PHE A 73 0.25 -6.32 -5.21
N ARG A 74 0.33 -6.58 -3.92
CA ARG A 74 -0.12 -7.80 -3.27
C ARG A 74 -0.81 -7.43 -1.97
N GLY A 75 -2.01 -7.92 -1.77
CA GLY A 75 -2.80 -7.59 -0.59
C GLY A 75 -3.95 -8.54 -0.35
N ILE A 76 -4.78 -8.20 0.62
CA ILE A 76 -5.94 -8.98 1.05
C ILE A 76 -7.21 -8.23 0.72
N ILE A 77 -8.18 -8.93 0.17
CA ILE A 77 -9.53 -8.41 -0.13
C ILE A 77 -10.25 -8.22 1.20
N MET A 78 -10.58 -6.97 1.54
CA MET A 78 -11.26 -6.65 2.79
C MET A 78 -12.71 -6.20 2.59
N LYS A 79 -13.04 -5.73 1.38
CA LYS A 79 -14.39 -5.28 1.06
C LYS A 79 -14.80 -5.82 -0.29
N GLN A 80 -16.04 -6.26 -0.38
CA GLN A 80 -16.66 -6.73 -1.61
C GLN A 80 -18.07 -6.15 -1.69
N THR A 81 -18.48 -5.79 -2.90
CA THR A 81 -19.82 -5.31 -3.20
C THR A 81 -20.27 -5.93 -4.51
N GLN A 82 -21.39 -6.61 -4.50
CA GLN A 82 -22.03 -7.13 -5.72
C GLN A 82 -23.16 -6.19 -6.12
N THR A 83 -23.21 -5.83 -7.40
CA THR A 83 -24.23 -4.95 -7.92
C THR A 83 -25.25 -5.72 -8.78
N ASN A 84 -26.45 -5.16 -8.95
CA ASN A 84 -27.49 -5.73 -9.81
C ASN A 84 -27.12 -5.65 -11.32
N ARG A 85 -26.03 -4.97 -11.65
CA ARG A 85 -25.50 -4.86 -13.03
C ARG A 85 -24.53 -5.98 -13.41
N LYS A 86 -24.55 -7.08 -12.65
CA LYS A 86 -23.63 -8.22 -12.86
C LYS A 86 -22.15 -7.80 -12.77
N MET A 87 -21.87 -6.94 -11.84
CA MET A 87 -20.53 -6.46 -11.53
C MET A 87 -20.18 -6.84 -10.09
N LEU A 88 -18.97 -7.32 -9.91
CA LEU A 88 -18.37 -7.56 -8.63
C LEU A 88 -17.28 -6.52 -8.37
N GLU A 89 -17.46 -5.70 -7.37
CA GLU A 89 -16.44 -4.73 -6.94
C GLU A 89 -15.76 -5.23 -5.67
N PHE A 90 -14.45 -5.16 -5.62
CA PHE A 90 -13.73 -5.41 -4.38
C PHE A 90 -12.64 -4.38 -4.14
N THR A 91 -12.28 -4.25 -2.86
CA THR A 91 -11.17 -3.43 -2.41
C THR A 91 -10.23 -4.28 -1.57
N ALA A 92 -8.97 -4.30 -1.98
CA ALA A 92 -7.89 -4.95 -1.28
C ALA A 92 -6.88 -3.93 -0.74
N TYR A 93 -6.25 -4.29 0.37
CA TYR A 93 -5.21 -3.52 1.03
C TYR A 93 -3.95 -4.37 1.17
N ASP A 94 -2.80 -3.74 1.03
CA ASP A 94 -1.53 -4.40 1.31
C ASP A 94 -1.30 -4.56 2.83
N ASN A 95 -0.21 -5.23 3.21
CA ASN A 95 0.06 -5.56 4.61
C ASN A 95 0.26 -4.34 5.52
N GLY A 96 0.47 -3.14 4.95
CA GLY A 96 0.51 -1.90 5.71
C GLY A 96 -0.79 -1.60 6.48
N ILE A 97 -1.93 -2.16 6.04
CA ILE A 97 -3.21 -1.99 6.73
C ILE A 97 -3.19 -2.53 8.16
N TYR A 98 -2.42 -3.59 8.40
CA TYR A 98 -2.31 -4.15 9.75
C TYR A 98 -1.56 -3.23 10.71
N LEU A 99 -0.59 -2.44 10.22
CA LEU A 99 0.05 -1.41 11.04
C LEU A 99 -0.92 -0.29 11.43
N ALA A 100 -1.88 0.06 10.55
CA ALA A 100 -2.88 1.08 10.83
C ALA A 100 -4.01 0.60 11.74
N ASN A 101 -4.37 -0.67 11.67
CA ASN A 101 -5.51 -1.21 12.40
C ASN A 101 -5.13 -1.71 13.80
N ASN A 102 -3.88 -2.13 14.01
CA ASN A 102 -3.42 -2.62 15.29
C ASN A 102 -2.98 -1.48 16.21
N LYS A 103 -3.64 -1.37 17.35
CA LYS A 103 -3.37 -0.36 18.38
C LYS A 103 -2.79 -1.03 19.62
N ASP A 104 -1.80 -0.36 20.22
CA ASP A 104 -1.17 -0.79 21.46
C ASP A 104 -0.57 0.42 22.19
N THR A 105 0.05 0.15 23.34
CA THR A 105 0.91 1.11 24.02
C THR A 105 2.36 0.75 23.71
N PHE A 106 3.08 1.70 23.12
CA PHE A 106 4.47 1.54 22.72
C PHE A 106 5.35 2.40 23.63
N THR A 107 6.33 1.79 24.26
CA THR A 107 7.33 2.47 25.08
C THR A 107 8.71 2.00 24.65
N TYR A 108 9.53 2.93 24.21
CA TYR A 108 10.88 2.68 23.74
C TYR A 108 11.86 3.64 24.41
N GLU A 109 12.97 3.13 24.87
CA GLU A 109 14.08 3.88 25.43
C GLU A 109 15.36 3.53 24.68
N ASN A 110 16.11 4.54 24.22
CA ASN A 110 17.36 4.40 23.50
C ASN A 110 17.27 3.48 22.26
N LYS A 111 16.14 3.52 21.57
CA LYS A 111 15.85 2.73 20.35
C LYS A 111 15.94 3.58 19.10
N THR A 112 16.41 2.97 18.00
CA THR A 112 16.35 3.60 16.67
C THR A 112 14.99 3.41 16.04
N ALA A 113 14.62 4.24 15.06
CA ALA A 113 13.37 4.08 14.32
C ALA A 113 13.29 2.73 13.57
N SER A 114 14.43 2.18 13.11
CA SER A 114 14.49 0.84 12.52
C SER A 114 14.21 -0.27 13.54
N GLU A 115 14.65 -0.14 14.79
CA GLU A 115 14.31 -1.07 15.87
C GLU A 115 12.83 -1.00 16.23
N VAL A 116 12.23 0.21 16.29
CA VAL A 116 10.79 0.41 16.50
C VAL A 116 9.98 -0.28 15.39
N PHE A 117 10.37 -0.10 14.12
CA PHE A 117 9.73 -0.77 12.99
C PHE A 117 9.77 -2.29 13.12
N ARG A 118 10.94 -2.87 13.45
CA ARG A 118 11.10 -4.32 13.64
C ARG A 118 10.24 -4.84 14.79
N ASP A 119 10.20 -4.14 15.91
CA ASP A 119 9.36 -4.53 17.06
C ASP A 119 7.88 -4.55 16.67
N CYS A 120 7.39 -3.49 16.01
CA CYS A 120 6.00 -3.42 15.55
C CYS A 120 5.66 -4.58 14.60
N CYS A 121 6.53 -4.86 13.61
CA CYS A 121 6.29 -5.97 12.70
C CYS A 121 6.32 -7.33 13.40
N THR A 122 7.25 -7.55 14.31
CA THR A 122 7.37 -8.80 15.08
C THR A 122 6.17 -8.99 16.01
N ARG A 123 5.77 -7.94 16.73
CA ARG A 123 4.64 -7.94 17.67
C ARG A 123 3.33 -8.35 17.01
N PHE A 124 3.11 -7.92 15.78
CA PHE A 124 1.90 -8.22 15.03
C PHE A 124 2.06 -9.33 13.98
N GLY A 125 3.18 -10.06 13.98
CA GLY A 125 3.42 -11.20 13.08
C GLY A 125 3.48 -10.82 11.61
N LEU A 126 3.93 -9.58 11.28
CA LEU A 126 3.96 -9.08 9.92
C LEU A 126 5.27 -9.45 9.22
N PRO A 127 5.23 -10.01 8.01
CA PRO A 127 6.42 -10.36 7.26
C PRO A 127 7.25 -9.12 6.92
N MET A 128 8.54 -9.17 7.26
CA MET A 128 9.49 -8.11 6.97
C MET A 128 10.30 -8.40 5.71
N GLY A 129 10.53 -7.35 4.92
CA GLY A 129 11.46 -7.32 3.82
C GLY A 129 12.77 -6.61 4.19
N GLU A 130 13.24 -5.72 3.32
CA GLU A 130 14.42 -4.89 3.56
C GLU A 130 14.15 -3.85 4.65
N VAL A 131 15.09 -3.72 5.58
CA VAL A 131 15.02 -2.71 6.66
C VAL A 131 16.30 -1.89 6.64
N SER A 132 16.20 -0.65 6.13
CA SER A 132 17.29 0.33 6.21
C SER A 132 17.54 0.73 7.66
N GLU A 133 18.80 0.79 8.05
CA GLU A 133 19.18 1.18 9.41
C GLU A 133 19.05 2.69 9.62
N CYS A 134 18.43 3.06 10.73
CA CYS A 134 18.38 4.42 11.24
C CYS A 134 19.48 4.60 12.28
N SER A 135 20.18 5.74 12.24
CA SER A 135 21.35 5.96 13.09
C SER A 135 21.05 6.67 14.42
N TYR A 136 19.96 7.43 14.46
CA TYR A 136 19.61 8.18 15.65
C TYR A 136 18.96 7.29 16.72
N LYS A 137 19.49 7.30 17.92
CA LYS A 137 18.89 6.68 19.10
C LYS A 137 17.92 7.63 19.76
N ILE A 138 16.66 7.32 19.70
CA ILE A 138 15.59 8.08 20.33
C ILE A 138 15.66 7.86 21.83
N PRO A 139 15.87 8.92 22.66
CA PRO A 139 16.04 8.76 24.11
C PRO A 139 14.82 8.11 24.75
N GLU A 140 13.63 8.61 24.42
CA GLU A 140 12.36 8.12 24.90
C GLU A 140 11.27 8.34 23.87
N LEU A 141 10.41 7.34 23.62
CA LEU A 141 9.20 7.44 22.82
C LEU A 141 8.11 6.64 23.51
N THR A 142 7.15 7.34 24.12
CA THR A 142 5.99 6.70 24.76
C THR A 142 4.71 7.15 24.06
N LYS A 143 3.96 6.17 23.52
CA LYS A 143 2.67 6.36 22.83
C LYS A 143 1.65 5.40 23.39
N SER A 144 0.55 5.92 23.91
CA SER A 144 -0.52 5.13 24.51
C SER A 144 -1.71 5.02 23.56
N LYS A 145 -2.23 3.81 23.38
CA LYS A 145 -3.44 3.52 22.57
C LYS A 145 -3.37 4.06 21.15
N THR A 146 -2.17 4.06 20.57
CA THR A 146 -1.91 4.52 19.21
C THR A 146 -1.78 3.36 18.24
N THR A 147 -1.84 3.62 16.93
CA THR A 147 -1.58 2.59 15.93
C THR A 147 -0.07 2.29 15.82
N ALA A 148 0.27 1.08 15.41
CA ALA A 148 1.66 0.72 15.15
C ALA A 148 2.27 1.63 14.08
N PHE A 149 1.47 2.03 13.09
CA PHE A 149 1.92 2.94 12.05
C PHE A 149 2.27 4.33 12.60
N ASP A 150 1.44 4.89 13.49
CA ASP A 150 1.71 6.20 14.09
C ASP A 150 2.97 6.15 14.97
N ALA A 151 3.17 5.07 15.74
CA ALA A 151 4.38 4.90 16.54
C ALA A 151 5.64 4.86 15.67
N ILE A 152 5.59 4.15 14.52
CA ILE A 152 6.69 4.11 13.54
C ILE A 152 6.87 5.50 12.91
N ALA A 153 5.80 6.18 12.51
CA ALA A 153 5.87 7.49 11.88
C ALA A 153 6.50 8.54 12.79
N ASP A 154 6.15 8.53 14.08
CA ASP A 154 6.74 9.41 15.07
C ASP A 154 8.23 9.12 15.27
N ALA A 155 8.61 7.84 15.37
CA ALA A 155 10.02 7.45 15.46
C ALA A 155 10.83 7.91 14.22
N LEU A 156 10.25 7.76 13.03
CA LEU A 156 10.88 8.22 11.78
C LEU A 156 10.96 9.75 11.68
N SER A 157 10.00 10.47 12.27
CA SER A 157 10.07 11.93 12.34
C SER A 157 11.22 12.40 13.25
N LEU A 158 11.38 11.78 14.41
CA LEU A 158 12.49 12.08 15.32
C LEU A 158 13.85 11.75 14.70
N ASP A 159 13.97 10.63 14.00
CA ASP A 159 15.18 10.26 13.26
C ASP A 159 15.50 11.28 12.17
N PHE A 160 14.47 11.71 11.40
CA PHE A 160 14.63 12.73 10.37
C PHE A 160 15.07 14.08 10.94
N ASP A 161 14.48 14.52 12.05
CA ASP A 161 14.82 15.81 12.68
C ASP A 161 16.27 15.82 13.17
N ALA A 162 16.79 14.65 13.58
CA ALA A 162 18.16 14.52 14.07
C ALA A 162 19.19 14.32 12.94
N THR A 163 18.82 13.59 11.86
CA THR A 163 19.79 13.14 10.84
C THR A 163 19.61 13.80 9.48
N GLY A 164 18.42 14.38 9.21
CA GLY A 164 18.04 14.89 7.88
C GLY A 164 17.74 13.76 6.85
N ILE A 165 17.86 12.48 7.22
CA ILE A 165 17.65 11.36 6.34
C ILE A 165 16.19 10.90 6.43
N ARG A 166 15.50 10.85 5.27
CA ARG A 166 14.10 10.41 5.23
C ARG A 166 14.00 8.92 4.96
N HIS A 167 13.25 8.25 5.83
CA HIS A 167 12.85 6.87 5.66
C HIS A 167 11.33 6.77 5.42
N TYR A 168 10.88 5.66 4.86
CA TYR A 168 9.46 5.41 4.64
C TYR A 168 9.16 3.91 4.66
N VAL A 169 7.95 3.59 5.11
CA VAL A 169 7.42 2.22 5.07
C VAL A 169 6.86 1.92 3.69
N SER A 170 7.19 0.76 3.16
CA SER A 170 6.71 0.26 1.87
C SER A 170 6.24 -1.18 2.01
N SER A 171 5.23 -1.56 1.24
CA SER A 171 4.80 -2.94 1.10
C SER A 171 5.08 -3.45 -0.31
N SER A 172 5.79 -4.55 -0.42
CA SER A 172 6.12 -5.18 -1.71
C SER A 172 6.16 -6.69 -1.54
N LYS A 173 5.56 -7.42 -2.49
CA LYS A 173 5.51 -8.89 -2.47
C LYS A 173 5.04 -9.47 -1.13
N GLY A 174 4.07 -8.81 -0.49
CA GLY A 174 3.52 -9.21 0.80
C GLY A 174 4.44 -9.00 2.00
N LYS A 175 5.55 -8.25 1.86
CA LYS A 175 6.48 -7.92 2.94
C LYS A 175 6.51 -6.43 3.19
N LEU A 176 6.60 -6.04 4.47
CA LEU A 176 6.81 -4.66 4.88
C LEU A 176 8.30 -4.34 4.93
N SER A 177 8.69 -3.24 4.34
CA SER A 177 10.07 -2.77 4.28
C SER A 177 10.16 -1.35 4.81
N LEU A 178 11.27 -1.05 5.47
CA LEU A 178 11.67 0.31 5.82
C LEU A 178 12.80 0.73 4.89
N LEU A 179 12.54 1.70 4.03
CA LEU A 179 13.48 2.09 2.99
C LEU A 179 13.93 3.53 3.17
N THR A 180 15.20 3.80 2.88
CA THR A 180 15.73 5.16 2.80
C THR A 180 15.23 5.82 1.53
N ARG A 181 14.69 7.04 1.64
CA ARG A 181 14.34 7.84 0.49
C ARG A 181 15.61 8.31 -0.20
N ARG A 182 15.94 7.68 -1.30
CA ARG A 182 17.01 8.14 -2.19
C ARG A 182 16.48 9.32 -3.00
N GLU A 183 17.31 10.32 -3.22
CA GLU A 183 17.04 11.35 -4.20
C GLU A 183 17.27 10.77 -5.60
N ASN A 184 16.31 9.97 -6.07
CA ASN A 184 16.26 9.61 -7.48
C ASN A 184 15.78 10.85 -8.23
N ILE A 185 16.71 11.61 -8.73
CA ILE A 185 16.42 12.64 -9.72
C ILE A 185 16.04 11.89 -11.00
N MET A 186 14.72 11.70 -11.19
CA MET A 186 14.23 11.26 -12.48
C MET A 186 14.47 12.41 -13.48
N GLN A 187 15.31 12.16 -14.47
CA GLN A 187 15.50 13.09 -15.59
C GLN A 187 14.31 12.98 -16.56
N TRP A 188 13.14 13.34 -16.07
CA TRP A 188 11.97 13.44 -16.91
C TRP A 188 11.78 14.90 -17.30
N VAL A 189 11.87 15.18 -18.58
CA VAL A 189 11.47 16.46 -19.13
C VAL A 189 9.99 16.40 -19.44
N ILE A 190 9.21 17.28 -18.81
CA ILE A 190 7.78 17.45 -19.09
C ILE A 190 7.69 18.60 -20.10
N GLU A 191 7.24 18.29 -21.30
CA GLU A 191 7.15 19.24 -22.42
C GLU A 191 5.73 19.29 -22.98
N VAL A 192 5.20 20.51 -23.10
CA VAL A 192 3.87 20.75 -23.66
C VAL A 192 3.89 20.38 -25.16
N GLY A 193 2.95 19.52 -25.56
CA GLY A 193 2.84 19.04 -26.94
C GLY A 193 3.64 17.75 -27.23
N ALA A 194 4.53 17.31 -26.31
CA ALA A 194 5.23 16.04 -26.41
C ALA A 194 4.63 14.99 -25.48
N ASN A 195 4.71 15.22 -24.15
CA ASN A 195 4.23 14.27 -23.12
C ASN A 195 3.28 14.90 -22.11
N LEU A 196 2.95 16.18 -22.26
CA LEU A 196 1.97 16.89 -21.45
C LEU A 196 0.84 17.41 -22.33
N THR A 197 -0.36 16.87 -22.15
CA THR A 197 -1.56 17.27 -22.93
C THR A 197 -2.18 18.54 -22.39
N THR A 198 -2.34 18.63 -21.06
CA THR A 198 -2.92 19.79 -20.36
C THR A 198 -2.27 19.96 -19.01
N TYR A 199 -2.18 21.22 -18.54
CA TYR A 199 -1.84 21.48 -17.15
C TYR A 199 -2.71 22.59 -16.58
N SER A 200 -2.90 22.58 -15.27
CA SER A 200 -3.52 23.66 -14.52
C SER A 200 -2.59 24.08 -13.39
N TYR A 201 -2.40 25.36 -13.24
CA TYR A 201 -1.58 25.94 -12.18
C TYR A 201 -2.38 26.99 -11.42
N THR A 202 -2.63 26.75 -10.14
CA THR A 202 -3.39 27.65 -9.27
C THR A 202 -2.46 28.16 -8.17
N ARG A 203 -2.46 29.48 -7.96
CA ARG A 203 -1.88 30.14 -6.78
C ARG A 203 -3.01 30.70 -5.97
N SER A 204 -3.05 30.41 -4.68
CA SER A 204 -3.99 30.99 -3.74
C SER A 204 -3.25 31.47 -2.49
N ILE A 205 -3.72 32.58 -1.93
CA ILE A 205 -3.29 33.15 -0.65
C ILE A 205 -4.42 33.09 0.39
N GLU A 206 -5.50 32.37 0.08
CA GLU A 206 -6.71 32.33 0.93
C GLU A 206 -6.45 31.77 2.34
N ASP A 207 -5.40 30.97 2.52
CA ASP A 207 -5.06 30.36 3.80
C ASP A 207 -4.01 31.14 4.62
N ILE A 208 -3.67 32.37 4.23
CA ILE A 208 -2.75 33.20 5.01
C ILE A 208 -3.44 33.60 6.32
N LYS A 209 -2.80 33.23 7.44
CA LYS A 209 -3.17 33.64 8.80
C LYS A 209 -2.21 34.71 9.27
N ASN A 210 -2.76 35.81 9.78
CA ASN A 210 -2.00 36.88 10.45
C ASN A 210 -1.64 36.47 11.88
#